data_afbf3560451b24b4475ab06b43b57630
#
_entry.id   afbf3560451b24b4475ab06b43b57630
#
_cell.length_a   1.000
_cell.length_b   1.000
_cell.length_c   1.000
_cell.angle_alpha   90.00
_cell.angle_beta   90.00
_cell.angle_gamma   90.00
#
_symmetry.space_group_name_H-M   'P 1'
#
loop_
_entity.id
_entity.type
_entity.pdbx_description
1 polymer ?
#
loop_
_entity_poly.entity_id
_entity_poly.type
_entity_poly.pdbx_seq_one_letter_code
_entity_poly.pdbx_strand_id
1 'polypeptide(L)'
;MDTIRSLRCFVRAVELGSLSAVAREERTSQPTVSKLMAALERELGVRLLERSTTSLQPTPQGSRFYQRALGVLTEYQEAVAEARGQTDTPAGLIRVNAPAAFGQFRLNAMLASFLEQYPRVDIELILDDRMVDLVKEGVDIALRQGRELPPDAVARLAGVSPRHLVAAPSYLRLRGQPRQPAELADFDYIRFAWLADGDMLMLHSGDKIESVVTRGRYRVNHALAIRDSLAAGGGIGLCPLWLVQDLLDSGALVRVLPGWEGQPQALHLLSPSRRYQPLRARLLLDHLARQIAQLPGYTNTQRI
;
A
#
# COMPACT_ATOMS: atom_id res chain seq x y z
N MET A 1 31.91 18.66 9.11
CA MET A 1 30.92 19.37 8.24
C MET A 1 29.59 19.34 8.95
N ASP A 2 28.78 20.41 8.91
CA ASP A 2 27.39 20.32 9.37
C ASP A 2 26.55 19.65 8.28
N THR A 3 26.42 18.34 8.39
CA THR A 3 25.76 17.50 7.40
C THR A 3 24.28 17.88 7.24
N ILE A 4 23.57 18.16 8.33
CA ILE A 4 22.15 18.57 8.27
C ILE A 4 21.97 19.88 7.51
N ARG A 5 22.85 20.85 7.76
CA ARG A 5 22.84 22.11 7.01
C ARG A 5 23.16 21.90 5.54
N SER A 6 24.11 21.02 5.21
CA SER A 6 24.47 20.69 3.83
C SER A 6 23.31 20.02 3.08
N LEU A 7 22.62 19.06 3.72
CA LEU A 7 21.42 18.41 3.16
C LEU A 7 20.31 19.42 2.92
N ARG A 8 20.05 20.34 3.87
CA ARG A 8 19.03 21.40 3.72
C ARG A 8 19.36 22.31 2.54
N CYS A 9 20.61 22.82 2.48
CA CYS A 9 21.05 23.64 1.35
C CYS A 9 20.92 22.92 0.01
N PHE A 10 21.20 21.61 -0.05
CA PHE A 10 21.04 20.80 -1.25
C PHE A 10 19.56 20.69 -1.67
N VAL A 11 18.68 20.33 -0.75
CA VAL A 11 17.24 20.25 -1.01
C VAL A 11 16.70 21.58 -1.53
N ARG A 12 17.03 22.69 -0.85
CA ARG A 12 16.60 24.02 -1.30
C ARG A 12 17.22 24.44 -2.64
N ALA A 13 18.44 23.98 -2.96
CA ALA A 13 19.06 24.25 -4.25
C ALA A 13 18.33 23.56 -5.40
N VAL A 14 17.84 22.33 -5.19
CA VAL A 14 17.01 21.62 -6.16
C VAL A 14 15.65 22.32 -6.36
N GLU A 15 14.99 22.71 -5.27
CA GLU A 15 13.67 23.34 -5.29
C GLU A 15 13.68 24.76 -5.90
N LEU A 16 14.69 25.56 -5.56
CA LEU A 16 14.79 26.95 -6.02
C LEU A 16 15.54 27.11 -7.35
N GLY A 17 16.23 26.07 -7.82
CA GLY A 17 17.04 26.13 -9.04
C GLY A 17 18.20 27.15 -8.97
N SER A 18 18.61 27.61 -7.77
CA SER A 18 19.58 28.71 -7.62
C SER A 18 20.29 28.69 -6.27
N LEU A 19 21.62 28.58 -6.29
CA LEU A 19 22.43 28.71 -5.05
C LEU A 19 22.38 30.12 -4.43
N SER A 20 22.16 31.14 -5.24
CA SER A 20 22.01 32.50 -4.74
C SER A 20 20.66 32.70 -4.02
N ALA A 21 19.60 32.04 -4.46
CA ALA A 21 18.32 32.04 -3.78
C ALA A 21 18.42 31.32 -2.42
N VAL A 22 19.09 30.16 -2.37
CA VAL A 22 19.37 29.44 -1.13
C VAL A 22 20.19 30.31 -0.15
N ALA A 23 21.21 31.01 -0.66
CA ALA A 23 22.03 31.86 0.18
C ALA A 23 21.23 32.98 0.85
N ARG A 24 20.28 33.58 0.13
CA ARG A 24 19.37 34.60 0.69
C ARG A 24 18.45 34.00 1.76
N GLU A 25 17.87 32.84 1.50
CA GLU A 25 16.99 32.12 2.44
C GLU A 25 17.73 31.73 3.72
N GLU A 26 18.93 31.15 3.58
CA GLU A 26 19.78 30.71 4.70
C GLU A 26 20.58 31.86 5.36
N ARG A 27 20.33 33.13 4.96
CA ARG A 27 21.02 34.34 5.45
C ARG A 27 22.54 34.19 5.44
N THR A 28 23.08 33.70 4.33
CA THR A 28 24.51 33.48 4.14
C THR A 28 24.98 33.93 2.75
N SER A 29 26.24 33.73 2.42
CA SER A 29 26.78 34.12 1.11
C SER A 29 26.67 32.93 0.12
N GLN A 30 26.50 33.24 -1.17
CA GLN A 30 26.49 32.26 -2.25
C GLN A 30 27.80 31.40 -2.28
N PRO A 31 29.01 31.96 -2.07
CA PRO A 31 30.22 31.16 -1.93
C PRO A 31 30.17 30.11 -0.81
N THR A 32 29.51 30.46 0.32
CA THR A 32 29.34 29.55 1.45
C THR A 32 28.48 28.36 1.06
N VAL A 33 27.31 28.61 0.43
CA VAL A 33 26.42 27.53 -0.08
C VAL A 33 27.15 26.69 -1.11
N SER A 34 27.89 27.30 -2.03
CA SER A 34 28.70 26.57 -3.03
C SER A 34 29.75 25.67 -2.41
N LYS A 35 30.43 26.13 -1.33
CA LYS A 35 31.39 25.30 -0.58
C LYS A 35 30.69 24.13 0.14
N LEU A 36 29.50 24.34 0.70
CA LEU A 36 28.72 23.26 1.32
C LEU A 36 28.32 22.18 0.31
N MET A 37 27.87 22.60 -0.88
CA MET A 37 27.53 21.66 -1.97
C MET A 37 28.76 20.89 -2.44
N ALA A 38 29.87 21.56 -2.70
CA ALA A 38 31.12 20.88 -3.10
C ALA A 38 31.66 19.93 -2.03
N ALA A 39 31.48 20.24 -0.75
CA ALA A 39 31.86 19.37 0.35
C ALA A 39 30.95 18.13 0.43
N LEU A 40 29.64 18.30 0.25
CA LEU A 40 28.66 17.20 0.23
C LEU A 40 28.93 16.24 -0.95
N GLU A 41 29.13 16.79 -2.16
CA GLU A 41 29.44 15.99 -3.35
C GLU A 41 30.77 15.22 -3.22
N ARG A 42 31.77 15.83 -2.59
CA ARG A 42 33.06 15.19 -2.32
C ARG A 42 32.94 14.05 -1.31
N GLU A 43 32.14 14.24 -0.26
CA GLU A 43 31.89 13.20 0.75
C GLU A 43 31.15 12.00 0.15
N LEU A 44 30.18 12.27 -0.73
CA LEU A 44 29.40 11.23 -1.40
C LEU A 44 30.14 10.61 -2.62
N GLY A 45 31.21 11.23 -3.10
CA GLY A 45 31.94 10.77 -4.28
C GLY A 45 31.19 10.92 -5.60
N VAL A 46 30.07 11.67 -5.62
CA VAL A 46 29.24 11.85 -6.81
C VAL A 46 28.77 13.30 -6.96
N ARG A 47 28.56 13.75 -8.19
CA ARG A 47 27.92 15.03 -8.45
C ARG A 47 26.41 14.92 -8.27
N LEU A 48 25.85 15.86 -7.51
CA LEU A 48 24.41 15.95 -7.26
C LEU A 48 23.74 17.03 -8.10
N LEU A 49 24.49 18.09 -8.44
CA LEU A 49 23.98 19.25 -9.18
C LEU A 49 24.81 19.53 -10.43
N GLU A 50 24.11 19.81 -11.51
CA GLU A 50 24.67 20.30 -12.76
C GLU A 50 24.37 21.79 -12.92
N ARG A 51 25.42 22.56 -13.31
CA ARG A 51 25.29 23.97 -13.61
C ARG A 51 25.27 24.13 -15.13
N SER A 52 24.16 24.58 -15.69
CA SER A 52 24.14 25.18 -17.00
C SER A 52 24.30 26.70 -16.89
N THR A 53 24.55 27.38 -17.97
CA THR A 53 24.65 28.85 -18.01
C THR A 53 23.36 29.54 -17.57
N THR A 54 22.22 28.85 -17.56
CA THR A 54 20.88 29.38 -17.32
C THR A 54 20.13 28.73 -16.16
N SER A 55 20.56 27.55 -15.69
CA SER A 55 19.82 26.83 -14.64
C SER A 55 20.73 25.93 -13.78
N LEU A 56 20.33 25.70 -12.55
CA LEU A 56 20.86 24.69 -11.66
C LEU A 56 19.87 23.54 -11.62
N GLN A 57 20.32 22.33 -12.00
CA GLN A 57 19.45 21.15 -12.04
C GLN A 57 20.10 19.97 -11.30
N PRO A 58 19.32 19.06 -10.71
CA PRO A 58 19.87 17.85 -10.12
C PRO A 58 20.31 16.87 -11.22
N THR A 59 21.43 16.19 -11.00
CA THR A 59 21.82 15.01 -11.79
C THR A 59 20.82 13.86 -11.54
N PRO A 60 20.84 12.76 -12.33
CA PRO A 60 20.06 11.56 -12.01
C PRO A 60 20.36 10.99 -10.61
N GLN A 61 21.62 11.07 -10.16
CA GLN A 61 22.03 10.72 -8.80
C GLN A 61 21.48 11.74 -7.79
N GLY A 62 21.55 13.03 -8.12
CA GLY A 62 20.99 14.11 -7.32
C GLY A 62 19.49 14.00 -7.11
N SER A 63 18.73 13.66 -8.16
CA SER A 63 17.28 13.45 -8.05
C SER A 63 16.92 12.31 -7.10
N ARG A 64 17.65 11.18 -7.18
CA ARG A 64 17.46 10.07 -6.23
C ARG A 64 17.87 10.46 -4.80
N PHE A 65 18.99 11.17 -4.66
CA PHE A 65 19.49 11.62 -3.36
C PHE A 65 18.57 12.68 -2.74
N TYR A 66 17.96 13.56 -3.54
CA TYR A 66 16.99 14.57 -3.08
C TYR A 66 15.84 13.92 -2.29
N GLN A 67 15.22 12.87 -2.81
CA GLN A 67 14.15 12.14 -2.13
C GLN A 67 14.60 11.57 -0.77
N ARG A 68 15.85 11.06 -0.71
CA ARG A 68 16.40 10.52 0.54
C ARG A 68 16.77 11.62 1.54
N ALA A 69 17.32 12.73 1.04
CA ALA A 69 17.70 13.88 1.86
C ALA A 69 16.47 14.53 2.53
N LEU A 70 15.34 14.64 1.82
CA LEU A 70 14.06 15.07 2.40
C LEU A 70 13.65 14.19 3.58
N GLY A 71 13.71 12.87 3.43
CA GLY A 71 13.38 11.94 4.52
C GLY A 71 14.26 12.14 5.75
N VAL A 72 15.59 12.24 5.57
CA VAL A 72 16.54 12.47 6.67
C VAL A 72 16.28 13.80 7.39
N LEU A 73 16.01 14.88 6.65
CA LEU A 73 15.72 16.19 7.24
C LEU A 73 14.41 16.16 8.03
N THR A 74 13.40 15.50 7.53
CA THR A 74 12.12 15.34 8.23
C THR A 74 12.30 14.53 9.51
N GLU A 75 12.99 13.39 9.46
CA GLU A 75 13.28 12.55 10.64
C GLU A 75 14.07 13.32 11.70
N TYR A 76 15.06 14.13 11.28
CA TYR A 76 15.82 14.98 12.20
C TYR A 76 14.94 16.03 12.87
N GLN A 77 14.08 16.73 12.12
CA GLN A 77 13.16 17.73 12.66
C GLN A 77 12.19 17.12 13.67
N GLU A 78 11.67 15.93 13.39
CA GLU A 78 10.78 15.20 14.29
C GLU A 78 11.50 14.81 15.59
N ALA A 79 12.72 14.28 15.49
CA ALA A 79 13.54 13.94 16.66
C ALA A 79 13.81 15.18 17.54
N VAL A 80 14.08 16.34 16.92
CA VAL A 80 14.27 17.60 17.65
C VAL A 80 12.96 18.07 18.30
N ALA A 81 11.81 17.95 17.62
CA ALA A 81 10.51 18.32 18.16
C ALA A 81 10.13 17.40 19.35
N GLU A 82 10.39 16.09 19.23
CA GLU A 82 10.20 15.13 20.31
C GLU A 82 11.06 15.47 21.54
N ALA A 83 12.35 15.71 21.33
CA ALA A 83 13.26 16.10 22.40
C ALA A 83 12.87 17.41 23.13
N ARG A 84 12.15 18.30 22.43
CA ARG A 84 11.62 19.57 22.99
C ARG A 84 10.24 19.43 23.61
N GLY A 85 9.65 18.23 23.63
CA GLY A 85 8.28 18.02 24.08
C GLY A 85 7.21 18.68 23.18
N GLN A 86 7.54 19.00 21.93
CA GLN A 86 6.66 19.66 20.95
C GLN A 86 5.95 18.66 20.02
N THR A 87 5.73 17.43 20.51
CA THR A 87 5.33 16.28 19.70
C THR A 87 3.83 16.19 19.36
N ASP A 88 3.03 17.20 19.71
CA ASP A 88 1.57 17.06 19.67
C ASP A 88 0.92 17.18 18.28
N THR A 89 1.65 17.52 17.23
CA THR A 89 1.03 17.70 15.92
C THR A 89 1.85 17.02 14.82
N PRO A 90 1.39 15.87 14.29
CA PRO A 90 2.07 15.20 13.19
C PRO A 90 2.05 16.08 11.93
N ALA A 91 3.15 16.09 11.19
CA ALA A 91 3.30 16.83 9.95
C ALA A 91 4.23 16.11 8.97
N GLY A 92 4.14 16.45 7.67
CA GLY A 92 5.00 15.95 6.62
C GLY A 92 4.42 14.78 5.84
N LEU A 93 5.16 14.28 4.85
CA LEU A 93 4.72 13.28 3.88
C LEU A 93 4.79 11.86 4.45
N ILE A 94 3.73 11.07 4.19
CA ILE A 94 3.68 9.61 4.38
C ILE A 94 3.48 8.97 3.02
N ARG A 95 4.37 8.05 2.64
CA ARG A 95 4.20 7.22 1.45
C ARG A 95 3.55 5.90 1.80
N VAL A 96 2.36 5.67 1.25
CA VAL A 96 1.54 4.48 1.46
C VAL A 96 1.49 3.67 0.19
N ASN A 97 1.82 2.37 0.26
CA ASN A 97 1.66 1.44 -0.85
C ASN A 97 0.56 0.41 -0.52
N ALA A 98 -0.34 0.16 -1.46
CA ALA A 98 -1.46 -0.76 -1.24
C ALA A 98 -1.85 -1.53 -2.51
N PRO A 99 -2.48 -2.72 -2.38
CA PRO A 99 -3.10 -3.40 -3.51
C PRO A 99 -4.14 -2.49 -4.17
N ALA A 100 -4.13 -2.44 -5.51
CA ALA A 100 -4.92 -1.50 -6.28
C ALA A 100 -6.42 -1.54 -5.94
N ALA A 101 -7.00 -2.72 -5.88
CA ALA A 101 -8.43 -2.88 -5.58
C ALA A 101 -8.77 -2.45 -4.15
N PHE A 102 -7.96 -2.83 -3.16
CA PHE A 102 -8.19 -2.43 -1.76
C PHE A 102 -7.99 -0.93 -1.58
N GLY A 103 -6.94 -0.39 -2.19
CA GLY A 103 -6.64 1.04 -2.18
C GLY A 103 -7.79 1.88 -2.71
N GLN A 104 -8.28 1.53 -3.89
CA GLN A 104 -9.37 2.24 -4.56
C GLN A 104 -10.71 2.07 -3.82
N PHE A 105 -11.04 0.87 -3.36
CA PHE A 105 -12.38 0.54 -2.88
C PHE A 105 -12.58 0.81 -1.39
N ARG A 106 -11.52 0.73 -0.57
CA ARG A 106 -11.62 0.84 0.90
C ARG A 106 -10.67 1.88 1.50
N LEU A 107 -9.40 1.88 1.10
CA LEU A 107 -8.36 2.67 1.76
C LEU A 107 -8.53 4.18 1.56
N ASN A 108 -8.98 4.63 0.39
CA ASN A 108 -9.16 6.06 0.09
C ASN A 108 -9.99 6.79 1.14
N ALA A 109 -11.13 6.23 1.57
CA ALA A 109 -11.98 6.84 2.58
C ALA A 109 -11.30 6.93 3.96
N MET A 110 -10.48 5.92 4.31
CA MET A 110 -9.72 5.91 5.57
C MET A 110 -8.62 6.97 5.55
N LEU A 111 -7.92 7.12 4.43
CA LEU A 111 -6.88 8.14 4.28
C LEU A 111 -7.48 9.55 4.30
N ALA A 112 -8.62 9.76 3.65
CA ALA A 112 -9.32 11.05 3.69
C ALA A 112 -9.68 11.44 5.13
N SER A 113 -10.26 10.53 5.93
CA SER A 113 -10.60 10.81 7.33
C SER A 113 -9.38 11.06 8.22
N PHE A 114 -8.22 10.45 7.89
CA PHE A 114 -6.98 10.74 8.57
C PHE A 114 -6.44 12.14 8.24
N LEU A 115 -6.48 12.54 6.97
CA LEU A 115 -6.05 13.87 6.52
C LEU A 115 -6.91 15.00 7.10
N GLU A 116 -8.21 14.78 7.27
CA GLU A 116 -9.09 15.73 7.99
C GLU A 116 -8.67 15.93 9.44
N GLN A 117 -8.27 14.83 10.12
CA GLN A 117 -7.81 14.88 11.50
C GLN A 117 -6.42 15.53 11.66
N TYR A 118 -5.56 15.38 10.64
CA TYR A 118 -4.17 15.84 10.68
C TYR A 118 -3.81 16.73 9.47
N PRO A 119 -4.25 17.98 9.43
CA PRO A 119 -4.17 18.83 8.24
C PRO A 119 -2.74 19.26 7.82
N ARG A 120 -1.71 18.92 8.63
CA ARG A 120 -0.30 19.15 8.27
C ARG A 120 0.41 17.91 7.74
N VAL A 121 -0.33 16.82 7.57
CA VAL A 121 0.19 15.58 6.98
C VAL A 121 -0.20 15.52 5.52
N ASP A 122 0.75 15.13 4.67
CA ASP A 122 0.53 14.80 3.27
C ASP A 122 0.62 13.29 3.08
N ILE A 123 -0.18 12.73 2.17
CA ILE A 123 -0.13 11.29 1.83
C ILE A 123 0.08 11.13 0.33
N GLU A 124 1.11 10.35 -0.03
CA GLU A 124 1.30 9.83 -1.37
C GLU A 124 0.87 8.36 -1.39
N LEU A 125 -0.23 8.06 -2.09
CA LEU A 125 -0.75 6.70 -2.22
C LEU A 125 -0.31 6.07 -3.53
N ILE A 126 0.42 4.97 -3.44
CA ILE A 126 0.90 4.18 -4.58
C ILE A 126 0.10 2.87 -4.63
N LEU A 127 -0.65 2.67 -5.71
CA LEU A 127 -1.46 1.47 -5.91
C LEU A 127 -0.73 0.48 -6.82
N ASP A 128 -0.27 -0.62 -6.25
CA ASP A 128 0.45 -1.67 -6.97
C ASP A 128 0.24 -3.02 -6.26
N ASP A 129 -0.14 -4.05 -7.04
CA ASP A 129 -0.33 -5.42 -6.56
C ASP A 129 0.99 -6.22 -6.49
N ARG A 130 2.10 -5.66 -7.00
CA ARG A 130 3.41 -6.29 -6.92
C ARG A 130 4.04 -6.13 -5.54
N MET A 131 4.86 -7.11 -5.17
CA MET A 131 5.70 -6.99 -3.98
C MET A 131 6.79 -5.94 -4.22
N VAL A 132 6.86 -4.92 -3.36
CA VAL A 132 7.84 -3.83 -3.45
C VAL A 132 8.82 -3.89 -2.29
N ASP A 133 10.06 -3.47 -2.53
CA ASP A 133 11.06 -3.25 -1.47
C ASP A 133 10.76 -1.91 -0.80
N LEU A 134 10.19 -1.95 0.41
CA LEU A 134 9.75 -0.76 1.13
C LEU A 134 10.87 0.27 1.35
N VAL A 135 12.09 -0.22 1.60
CA VAL A 135 13.23 0.65 1.87
C VAL A 135 13.74 1.31 0.60
N LYS A 136 13.89 0.55 -0.50
CA LYS A 136 14.36 1.10 -1.79
C LYS A 136 13.39 2.11 -2.37
N GLU A 137 12.09 1.86 -2.24
CA GLU A 137 11.05 2.74 -2.79
C GLU A 137 10.64 3.85 -1.83
N GLY A 138 11.19 3.87 -0.60
CA GLY A 138 10.91 4.91 0.39
C GLY A 138 9.48 4.86 0.91
N VAL A 139 8.87 3.68 0.95
CA VAL A 139 7.51 3.46 1.46
C VAL A 139 7.54 3.44 2.98
N ASP A 140 6.70 4.22 3.63
CA ASP A 140 6.57 4.27 5.09
C ASP A 140 5.60 3.20 5.62
N ILE A 141 4.50 2.99 4.89
CA ILE A 141 3.47 2.01 5.23
C ILE A 141 3.06 1.25 3.97
N ALA A 142 3.02 -0.07 4.05
CA ALA A 142 2.40 -0.86 2.99
C ALA A 142 1.27 -1.72 3.53
N LEU A 143 0.26 -1.93 2.71
CA LEU A 143 -0.79 -2.92 2.95
C LEU A 143 -0.52 -4.13 2.07
N ARG A 144 -0.67 -5.33 2.62
CA ARG A 144 -0.52 -6.57 1.85
C ARG A 144 -1.59 -7.58 2.24
N GLN A 145 -2.14 -8.22 1.22
CA GLN A 145 -3.13 -9.29 1.36
C GLN A 145 -2.48 -10.65 1.13
N GLY A 146 -2.89 -11.65 1.91
CA GLY A 146 -2.34 -13.00 1.80
C GLY A 146 -1.32 -13.33 2.88
N ARG A 147 -0.53 -14.38 2.64
CA ARG A 147 0.42 -14.97 3.62
C ARG A 147 1.87 -14.62 3.35
N GLU A 148 2.22 -14.31 2.11
CA GLU A 148 3.59 -13.95 1.76
C GLU A 148 3.87 -12.51 2.15
N LEU A 149 4.84 -12.33 3.03
CA LEU A 149 5.24 -11.04 3.55
C LEU A 149 6.75 -10.83 3.32
N PRO A 150 7.20 -9.61 3.04
CA PRO A 150 8.62 -9.31 2.93
C PRO A 150 9.34 -9.63 4.24
N PRO A 151 10.50 -10.32 4.21
CA PRO A 151 11.22 -10.74 5.41
C PRO A 151 11.76 -9.56 6.23
N ASP A 152 12.02 -8.41 5.57
CA ASP A 152 12.61 -7.22 6.19
C ASP A 152 11.56 -6.18 6.63
N ALA A 153 10.29 -6.58 6.74
CA ALA A 153 9.21 -5.71 7.18
C ALA A 153 8.68 -6.13 8.56
N VAL A 154 8.30 -5.14 9.36
CA VAL A 154 7.48 -5.38 10.55
C VAL A 154 6.03 -5.49 10.09
N ALA A 155 5.41 -6.63 10.34
CA ALA A 155 4.05 -6.92 9.93
C ALA A 155 3.10 -6.90 11.13
N ARG A 156 1.97 -6.19 10.99
CA ARG A 156 0.85 -6.20 11.93
C ARG A 156 -0.38 -6.73 11.20
N LEU A 157 -0.96 -7.81 11.67
CA LEU A 157 -2.24 -8.30 11.17
C LEU A 157 -3.34 -7.29 11.51
N ALA A 158 -4.00 -6.76 10.49
CA ALA A 158 -5.05 -5.75 10.63
C ALA A 158 -6.46 -6.37 10.58
N GLY A 159 -6.62 -7.49 9.89
CA GLY A 159 -7.87 -8.20 9.82
C GLY A 159 -7.80 -9.43 8.92
N VAL A 160 -8.84 -10.26 8.99
CA VAL A 160 -8.98 -11.47 8.17
C VAL A 160 -10.35 -11.46 7.52
N SER A 161 -10.41 -11.65 6.20
CA SER A 161 -11.66 -11.69 5.46
C SER A 161 -11.96 -13.12 5.01
N PRO A 162 -13.12 -13.70 5.39
CA PRO A 162 -13.57 -14.99 4.86
C PRO A 162 -13.70 -14.93 3.33
N ARG A 163 -13.50 -16.06 2.67
CA ARG A 163 -13.63 -16.15 1.20
C ARG A 163 -14.73 -17.12 0.85
N HIS A 164 -15.70 -16.62 0.09
CA HIS A 164 -16.85 -17.40 -0.36
C HIS A 164 -16.89 -17.54 -1.88
N LEU A 165 -17.38 -18.68 -2.34
CA LEU A 165 -17.78 -18.84 -3.73
C LEU A 165 -19.04 -18.01 -3.98
N VAL A 166 -18.98 -17.19 -5.03
CA VAL A 166 -20.08 -16.30 -5.40
C VAL A 166 -20.33 -16.31 -6.92
N ALA A 167 -21.56 -16.08 -7.31
CA ALA A 167 -21.97 -15.90 -8.70
C ALA A 167 -23.21 -15.01 -8.78
N ALA A 168 -23.46 -14.40 -9.94
CA ALA A 168 -24.71 -13.70 -10.19
C ALA A 168 -25.87 -14.71 -10.33
N PRO A 169 -27.09 -14.39 -9.82
CA PRO A 169 -28.27 -15.21 -10.03
C PRO A 169 -28.58 -15.47 -11.50
N SER A 170 -28.29 -14.52 -12.39
CA SER A 170 -28.46 -14.65 -13.85
C SER A 170 -27.61 -15.78 -14.42
N TYR A 171 -26.35 -15.91 -13.98
CA TYR A 171 -25.46 -16.98 -14.39
C TYR A 171 -25.98 -18.36 -13.94
N LEU A 172 -26.39 -18.46 -12.67
CA LEU A 172 -26.88 -19.71 -12.09
C LEU A 172 -28.22 -20.16 -12.72
N ARG A 173 -29.08 -19.23 -13.12
CA ARG A 173 -30.30 -19.58 -13.88
C ARG A 173 -30.00 -20.17 -15.24
N LEU A 174 -28.93 -19.74 -15.89
CA LEU A 174 -28.55 -20.21 -17.23
C LEU A 174 -27.77 -21.54 -17.18
N ARG A 175 -26.86 -21.69 -16.22
CA ARG A 175 -25.87 -22.79 -16.16
C ARG A 175 -26.22 -23.85 -15.13
N GLY A 176 -27.21 -23.63 -14.29
CA GLY A 176 -27.49 -24.46 -13.11
C GLY A 176 -26.65 -24.05 -11.91
N GLN A 177 -26.84 -24.75 -10.81
CA GLN A 177 -26.14 -24.51 -9.53
C GLN A 177 -25.36 -25.76 -9.12
N PRO A 178 -24.05 -25.67 -8.85
CA PRO A 178 -23.27 -26.80 -8.34
C PRO A 178 -23.76 -27.19 -6.95
N ARG A 179 -23.82 -28.49 -6.68
CA ARG A 179 -24.26 -29.08 -5.40
C ARG A 179 -23.09 -29.55 -4.53
N GLN A 180 -21.92 -29.80 -5.15
CA GLN A 180 -20.71 -30.25 -4.51
C GLN A 180 -19.47 -29.62 -5.20
N PRO A 181 -18.33 -29.48 -4.50
CA PRO A 181 -17.13 -28.85 -5.05
C PRO A 181 -16.66 -29.42 -6.38
N ALA A 182 -16.69 -30.74 -6.56
CA ALA A 182 -16.24 -31.40 -7.79
C ALA A 182 -16.95 -30.90 -9.07
N GLU A 183 -18.21 -30.48 -8.95
CA GLU A 183 -19.01 -29.99 -10.08
C GLU A 183 -18.53 -28.60 -10.58
N LEU A 184 -17.72 -27.86 -9.78
CA LEU A 184 -17.14 -26.59 -10.21
C LEU A 184 -16.27 -26.71 -11.46
N ALA A 185 -15.76 -27.91 -11.76
CA ALA A 185 -14.99 -28.18 -12.97
C ALA A 185 -15.81 -27.96 -14.27
N ASP A 186 -17.15 -28.00 -14.19
CA ASP A 186 -18.07 -27.88 -15.33
C ASP A 186 -18.60 -26.42 -15.48
N PHE A 187 -18.22 -25.51 -14.59
CA PHE A 187 -18.63 -24.12 -14.59
C PHE A 187 -17.52 -23.19 -15.06
N ASP A 188 -17.88 -22.04 -15.64
CA ASP A 188 -16.94 -20.98 -15.93
C ASP A 188 -16.44 -20.36 -14.62
N TYR A 189 -15.14 -20.43 -14.38
CA TYR A 189 -14.53 -19.89 -13.17
C TYR A 189 -13.69 -18.66 -13.48
N ILE A 190 -13.95 -17.56 -12.77
CA ILE A 190 -13.17 -16.32 -12.88
C ILE A 190 -12.20 -16.24 -11.72
N ARG A 191 -10.90 -16.09 -12.04
CA ARG A 191 -9.87 -16.09 -11.03
C ARG A 191 -8.82 -15.00 -11.20
N PHE A 192 -8.15 -14.73 -10.10
CA PHE A 192 -6.99 -13.84 -10.09
C PHE A 192 -5.81 -14.51 -10.82
N ALA A 193 -5.18 -13.78 -11.76
CA ALA A 193 -4.20 -14.35 -12.70
C ALA A 193 -2.89 -14.80 -12.02
N TRP A 194 -2.50 -14.19 -10.89
CA TRP A 194 -1.22 -14.41 -10.21
C TRP A 194 -1.32 -15.32 -8.98
N LEU A 195 -2.32 -16.20 -8.91
CA LEU A 195 -2.38 -17.20 -7.86
C LEU A 195 -1.33 -18.29 -8.10
N ALA A 196 -0.55 -18.61 -7.06
CA ALA A 196 0.48 -19.64 -7.10
C ALA A 196 -0.07 -21.02 -7.45
N ASP A 197 -1.26 -21.37 -6.91
CA ASP A 197 -1.91 -22.67 -7.08
C ASP A 197 -2.55 -22.86 -8.47
N GLY A 198 -2.39 -21.89 -9.36
CA GLY A 198 -2.89 -22.00 -10.72
C GLY A 198 -4.41 -22.16 -10.80
N ASP A 199 -4.86 -23.26 -11.44
CA ASP A 199 -6.28 -23.58 -11.60
C ASP A 199 -6.83 -24.43 -10.45
N MET A 200 -5.99 -24.83 -9.47
CA MET A 200 -6.41 -25.59 -8.31
C MET A 200 -7.10 -24.70 -7.27
N LEU A 201 -8.28 -25.09 -6.86
CA LEU A 201 -9.07 -24.42 -5.84
C LEU A 201 -9.19 -25.34 -4.63
N MET A 202 -8.75 -24.87 -3.47
CA MET A 202 -8.93 -25.58 -2.19
C MET A 202 -10.10 -24.99 -1.42
N LEU A 203 -11.04 -25.84 -1.02
CA LEU A 203 -12.23 -25.51 -0.27
C LEU A 203 -12.29 -26.29 1.04
N HIS A 204 -12.84 -25.69 2.07
CA HIS A 204 -12.97 -26.25 3.41
C HIS A 204 -14.44 -26.27 3.84
N SER A 205 -14.84 -27.33 4.53
CA SER A 205 -16.16 -27.46 5.18
C SER A 205 -15.99 -28.22 6.51
N GLY A 206 -15.87 -27.48 7.62
CA GLY A 206 -15.40 -28.05 8.89
C GLY A 206 -14.02 -28.68 8.71
N ASP A 207 -13.87 -29.96 9.08
CA ASP A 207 -12.61 -30.69 8.93
C ASP A 207 -12.38 -31.27 7.51
N LYS A 208 -13.35 -31.11 6.62
CA LYS A 208 -13.22 -31.60 5.24
C LYS A 208 -12.48 -30.59 4.38
N ILE A 209 -11.54 -31.09 3.57
CA ILE A 209 -10.81 -30.31 2.57
C ILE A 209 -11.02 -30.98 1.22
N GLU A 210 -11.44 -30.21 0.23
CA GLU A 210 -11.54 -30.66 -1.16
C GLU A 210 -10.75 -29.77 -2.08
N SER A 211 -10.09 -30.40 -3.06
CA SER A 211 -9.34 -29.72 -4.12
C SER A 211 -10.05 -29.94 -5.45
N VAL A 212 -10.30 -28.87 -6.18
CA VAL A 212 -10.96 -28.90 -7.47
C VAL A 212 -10.13 -28.16 -8.50
N VAL A 213 -9.91 -28.77 -9.67
CA VAL A 213 -9.33 -28.07 -10.82
C VAL A 213 -10.45 -27.31 -11.51
N THR A 214 -10.39 -25.98 -11.40
CA THR A 214 -11.37 -25.10 -12.01
C THR A 214 -11.02 -24.81 -13.47
N ARG A 215 -12.04 -24.51 -14.28
CA ARG A 215 -11.87 -24.15 -15.68
C ARG A 215 -12.41 -22.74 -15.91
N GLY A 216 -11.64 -21.89 -16.56
CA GLY A 216 -12.09 -20.55 -16.88
C GLY A 216 -11.24 -19.94 -17.98
N ARG A 217 -11.93 -19.32 -18.96
CA ARG A 217 -11.28 -18.63 -20.07
C ARG A 217 -10.88 -17.19 -19.70
N TYR A 218 -11.34 -16.70 -18.53
CA TYR A 218 -11.06 -15.35 -18.07
C TYR A 218 -10.24 -15.36 -16.79
N ARG A 219 -9.04 -14.79 -16.90
CA ARG A 219 -8.09 -14.58 -15.80
C ARG A 219 -7.67 -13.13 -15.80
N VAL A 220 -7.71 -12.51 -14.64
CA VAL A 220 -7.39 -11.07 -14.52
C VAL A 220 -6.62 -10.81 -13.24
N ASN A 221 -5.69 -9.88 -13.28
CA ASN A 221 -4.83 -9.51 -12.14
C ASN A 221 -5.38 -8.33 -11.33
N HIS A 222 -6.67 -8.05 -11.41
CA HIS A 222 -7.30 -6.93 -10.71
C HIS A 222 -8.61 -7.37 -10.05
N ALA A 223 -8.70 -7.26 -8.72
CA ALA A 223 -9.83 -7.82 -7.99
C ALA A 223 -11.18 -7.13 -8.27
N LEU A 224 -11.17 -5.81 -8.57
CA LEU A 224 -12.42 -5.12 -8.98
C LEU A 224 -12.93 -5.62 -10.33
N ALA A 225 -12.04 -5.93 -11.27
CA ALA A 225 -12.45 -6.51 -12.54
C ALA A 225 -13.06 -7.92 -12.37
N ILE A 226 -12.57 -8.71 -11.41
CA ILE A 226 -13.21 -9.99 -11.01
C ILE A 226 -14.61 -9.72 -10.48
N ARG A 227 -14.75 -8.80 -9.51
CA ARG A 227 -16.03 -8.41 -8.92
C ARG A 227 -17.05 -8.01 -9.98
N ASP A 228 -16.67 -7.13 -10.89
CA ASP A 228 -17.55 -6.61 -11.95
C ASP A 228 -17.96 -7.72 -12.94
N SER A 229 -17.00 -8.58 -13.30
CA SER A 229 -17.28 -9.72 -14.20
C SER A 229 -18.25 -10.74 -13.56
N LEU A 230 -18.10 -11.00 -12.27
CA LEU A 230 -19.02 -11.88 -11.53
C LEU A 230 -20.42 -11.26 -11.44
N ALA A 231 -20.52 -9.96 -11.14
CA ALA A 231 -21.80 -9.25 -11.09
C ALA A 231 -22.49 -9.21 -12.46
N ALA A 232 -21.73 -9.14 -13.55
CA ALA A 232 -22.24 -9.23 -14.92
C ALA A 232 -22.64 -10.65 -15.35
N GLY A 233 -22.48 -11.67 -14.50
CA GLY A 233 -22.83 -13.06 -14.82
C GLY A 233 -21.78 -13.81 -15.61
N GLY A 234 -20.52 -13.45 -15.49
CA GLY A 234 -19.41 -14.08 -16.21
C GLY A 234 -18.98 -15.45 -15.68
N GLY A 235 -19.48 -15.89 -14.51
CA GLY A 235 -19.09 -17.17 -13.93
C GLY A 235 -19.20 -17.25 -12.41
N ILE A 236 -18.47 -18.22 -11.82
CA ILE A 236 -18.30 -18.38 -10.38
C ILE A 236 -16.89 -17.89 -10.01
N GLY A 237 -16.72 -17.32 -8.83
CA GLY A 237 -15.40 -16.93 -8.31
C GLY A 237 -15.33 -17.05 -6.80
N LEU A 238 -14.11 -17.30 -6.27
CA LEU A 238 -13.83 -17.28 -4.84
C LEU A 238 -13.36 -15.88 -4.43
N CYS A 239 -14.21 -15.15 -3.73
CA CYS A 239 -13.95 -13.76 -3.35
C CYS A 239 -13.90 -13.56 -1.84
N PRO A 240 -13.00 -12.69 -1.34
CA PRO A 240 -13.05 -12.25 0.04
C PRO A 240 -14.28 -11.35 0.27
N LEU A 241 -14.88 -11.46 1.46
CA LEU A 241 -16.10 -10.71 1.77
C LEU A 241 -15.94 -9.20 1.67
N TRP A 242 -14.77 -8.65 2.05
CA TRP A 242 -14.51 -7.21 1.95
C TRP A 242 -14.73 -6.66 0.52
N LEU A 243 -14.59 -7.53 -0.49
CA LEU A 243 -14.72 -7.18 -1.92
C LEU A 243 -16.16 -7.24 -2.42
N VAL A 244 -16.98 -8.17 -1.88
CA VAL A 244 -18.29 -8.50 -2.48
C VAL A 244 -19.46 -8.43 -1.50
N GLN A 245 -19.25 -8.01 -0.25
CA GLN A 245 -20.30 -7.98 0.77
C GLN A 245 -21.55 -7.16 0.33
N ASP A 246 -21.33 -5.99 -0.22
CA ASP A 246 -22.42 -5.11 -0.72
C ASP A 246 -23.21 -5.72 -1.90
N LEU A 247 -22.54 -6.54 -2.75
CA LEU A 247 -23.21 -7.27 -3.82
C LEU A 247 -23.99 -8.47 -3.29
N LEU A 248 -23.54 -9.08 -2.22
CA LEU A 248 -24.29 -10.13 -1.52
C LEU A 248 -25.51 -9.55 -0.80
N ASP A 249 -25.35 -8.42 -0.11
CA ASP A 249 -26.43 -7.73 0.61
C ASP A 249 -27.52 -7.22 -0.33
N SER A 250 -27.16 -6.76 -1.52
CA SER A 250 -28.09 -6.33 -2.57
C SER A 250 -28.70 -7.48 -3.39
N GLY A 251 -28.19 -8.70 -3.25
CA GLY A 251 -28.61 -9.86 -4.07
C GLY A 251 -28.07 -9.84 -5.50
N ALA A 252 -27.17 -8.93 -5.87
CA ALA A 252 -26.49 -8.91 -7.17
C ALA A 252 -25.55 -10.12 -7.33
N LEU A 253 -25.00 -10.61 -6.22
CA LEU A 253 -24.33 -11.89 -6.11
C LEU A 253 -25.00 -12.74 -5.04
N VAL A 254 -24.89 -14.06 -5.18
CA VAL A 254 -25.34 -15.04 -4.18
C VAL A 254 -24.19 -16.01 -3.86
N ARG A 255 -24.20 -16.59 -2.67
CA ARG A 255 -23.26 -17.63 -2.29
C ARG A 255 -23.53 -18.92 -3.05
N VAL A 256 -22.48 -19.50 -3.58
CA VAL A 256 -22.48 -20.82 -4.21
C VAL A 256 -21.82 -21.80 -3.23
N LEU A 257 -22.36 -22.98 -3.06
CA LEU A 257 -21.90 -23.99 -2.11
C LEU A 257 -21.72 -23.40 -0.69
N PRO A 258 -22.76 -22.90 -0.03
CA PRO A 258 -22.64 -22.09 1.19
C PRO A 258 -21.98 -22.84 2.38
N GLY A 259 -21.91 -24.17 2.33
CA GLY A 259 -21.15 -24.98 3.32
C GLY A 259 -19.65 -25.08 3.05
N TRP A 260 -19.15 -24.49 1.94
CA TRP A 260 -17.75 -24.54 1.55
C TRP A 260 -17.16 -23.15 1.46
N GLU A 261 -15.95 -23.00 2.00
CA GLU A 261 -15.23 -21.73 2.03
C GLU A 261 -13.78 -21.89 1.57
N GLY A 262 -13.22 -20.84 0.98
CA GLY A 262 -11.79 -20.79 0.71
C GLY A 262 -10.99 -20.42 1.96
N GLN A 263 -9.65 -20.59 1.91
CA GLN A 263 -8.80 -20.08 2.99
C GLN A 263 -9.03 -18.57 3.17
N PRO A 264 -9.24 -18.10 4.41
CA PRO A 264 -9.43 -16.68 4.68
C PRO A 264 -8.24 -15.84 4.20
N GLN A 265 -8.53 -14.63 3.76
CA GLN A 265 -7.51 -13.69 3.30
C GLN A 265 -7.13 -12.73 4.43
N ALA A 266 -5.88 -12.82 4.89
CA ALA A 266 -5.32 -11.90 5.86
C ALA A 266 -4.95 -10.57 5.19
N LEU A 267 -5.13 -9.45 5.91
CA LEU A 267 -4.63 -8.13 5.55
C LEU A 267 -3.62 -7.70 6.59
N HIS A 268 -2.42 -7.38 6.14
CA HIS A 268 -1.33 -6.91 6.98
C HIS A 268 -1.00 -5.45 6.70
N LEU A 269 -0.73 -4.71 7.76
CA LEU A 269 -0.05 -3.42 7.71
C LEU A 269 1.44 -3.68 7.90
N LEU A 270 2.24 -3.21 6.97
CA LEU A 270 3.68 -3.40 6.96
C LEU A 270 4.38 -2.05 7.12
N SER A 271 5.47 -2.05 7.86
CA SER A 271 6.40 -0.93 7.90
C SER A 271 7.84 -1.44 7.77
N PRO A 272 8.78 -0.63 7.27
CA PRO A 272 10.18 -1.01 7.27
C PRO A 272 10.67 -1.36 8.67
N SER A 273 11.57 -2.34 8.79
CA SER A 273 12.25 -2.69 10.03
C SER A 273 13.23 -1.57 10.43
N ARG A 274 12.70 -0.46 10.96
CA ARG A 274 13.47 0.67 11.46
C ARG A 274 13.34 0.73 12.98
N ARG A 275 14.42 1.08 13.65
CA ARG A 275 14.37 1.33 15.11
C ARG A 275 13.51 2.54 15.48
N TYR A 276 13.39 3.48 14.56
CA TYR A 276 12.58 4.70 14.73
C TYR A 276 11.47 4.75 13.65
N GLN A 277 10.25 5.01 14.09
CA GLN A 277 9.09 5.21 13.23
C GLN A 277 8.51 6.60 13.53
N PRO A 278 8.38 7.49 12.53
CA PRO A 278 7.83 8.82 12.70
C PRO A 278 6.44 8.81 13.33
N LEU A 279 6.12 9.80 14.19
CA LEU A 279 4.83 9.91 14.86
C LEU A 279 3.65 9.83 13.87
N ARG A 280 3.74 10.56 12.74
CA ARG A 280 2.72 10.55 11.68
C ARG A 280 2.45 9.14 11.14
N ALA A 281 3.49 8.33 10.94
CA ALA A 281 3.36 6.96 10.44
C ALA A 281 2.74 6.02 11.49
N ARG A 282 3.13 6.16 12.78
CA ARG A 282 2.52 5.41 13.89
C ARG A 282 1.03 5.70 14.00
N LEU A 283 0.65 6.98 13.97
CA LEU A 283 -0.74 7.42 14.06
C LEU A 283 -1.58 6.90 12.88
N LEU A 284 -1.01 6.93 11.65
CA LEU A 284 -1.71 6.38 10.48
C LEU A 284 -1.86 4.86 10.58
N LEU A 285 -0.83 4.12 11.02
CA LEU A 285 -0.93 2.68 11.26
C LEU A 285 -2.04 2.32 12.25
N ASP A 286 -2.13 3.05 13.37
CA ASP A 286 -3.17 2.84 14.37
C ASP A 286 -4.56 3.24 13.87
N HIS A 287 -4.64 4.33 13.10
CA HIS A 287 -5.87 4.74 12.44
C HIS A 287 -6.38 3.66 11.47
N LEU A 288 -5.51 3.19 10.56
CA LEU A 288 -5.84 2.14 9.60
C LEU A 288 -6.23 0.83 10.29
N ALA A 289 -5.52 0.42 11.33
CA ALA A 289 -5.85 -0.80 12.06
C ALA A 289 -7.24 -0.73 12.69
N ARG A 290 -7.62 0.42 13.29
CA ARG A 290 -8.96 0.63 13.85
C ARG A 290 -10.04 0.63 12.77
N GLN A 291 -9.81 1.31 11.65
CA GLN A 291 -10.76 1.39 10.54
C GLN A 291 -10.98 0.03 9.87
N ILE A 292 -9.91 -0.73 9.63
CA ILE A 292 -9.98 -2.06 9.02
C ILE A 292 -10.74 -3.03 9.92
N ALA A 293 -10.54 -2.98 11.22
CA ALA A 293 -11.26 -3.83 12.18
C ALA A 293 -12.78 -3.61 12.18
N GLN A 294 -13.25 -2.46 11.69
CA GLN A 294 -14.67 -2.10 11.59
C GLN A 294 -15.25 -2.32 10.18
N LEU A 295 -14.42 -2.68 9.20
CA LEU A 295 -14.87 -2.87 7.83
C LEU A 295 -15.81 -4.08 7.71
N PRO A 296 -16.95 -3.94 7.00
CA PRO A 296 -17.76 -5.08 6.60
C PRO A 296 -16.92 -6.10 5.84
N GLY A 297 -17.11 -7.39 6.17
CA GLY A 297 -16.36 -8.48 5.54
C GLY A 297 -14.98 -8.74 6.13
N TYR A 298 -14.59 -8.06 7.22
CA TYR A 298 -13.43 -8.45 8.04
C TYR A 298 -13.89 -8.96 9.42
N THR A 299 -13.19 -9.96 9.92
CA THR A 299 -13.33 -10.44 11.29
C THR A 299 -12.19 -9.93 12.15
N ASN A 300 -12.52 -9.53 13.39
CA ASN A 300 -11.54 -9.01 14.33
C ASN A 300 -10.65 -10.15 14.85
N THR A 301 -9.34 -9.97 14.80
CA THR A 301 -8.32 -10.99 15.12
C THR A 301 -8.20 -11.34 16.61
N GLN A 302 -9.02 -10.71 17.49
CA GLN A 302 -9.01 -11.00 18.93
C GLN A 302 -9.82 -12.24 19.33
N ARG A 303 -10.32 -13.04 18.37
CA ARG A 303 -11.13 -14.24 18.64
C ARG A 303 -10.67 -15.49 17.89
N ILE A 304 -9.36 -15.66 17.70
CA ILE A 304 -8.79 -16.95 17.26
C ILE A 304 -7.72 -17.37 18.26
#